data_1b8c91dcd4987e927aa54094e14a60fa
#
_entry.id   1b8c91dcd4987e927aa54094e14a60fa
#
_cell.length_a   1.000
_cell.length_b   1.000
_cell.length_c   1.000
_cell.angle_alpha   90.00
_cell.angle_beta   90.00
_cell.angle_gamma   90.00
#
_symmetry.space_group_name_H-M   'P 1'
#
loop_
_entity.id
_entity.type
_entity.pdbx_description
1 polymer ?
#
loop_
_entity_poly.entity_id
_entity_poly.type
_entity_poly.pdbx_seq_one_letter_code
_entity_poly.pdbx_strand_id
1 'polypeptide(L)'
;YSYFVCENKRTLYLCIGFKIVINTILERRKKMESYNRLLEHNIKPSMQRIAIMNYLMEHKTHPSADEIYTELSPSMPTLSKTTVYNTLRLFSEQGAAQMLTIDERNTNFDADTSQHAHFLCKRCGRIYDLKCQLEMKQVEGLQMDGHEVSEVHYYYKGVCKKCLNNIRID
;
A
#
# COMPACT_ATOMS: atom_id res chain seq x y z
N TYR A 1 -10.03 -11.75 -24.36
CA TYR A 1 -8.78 -12.48 -24.03
C TYR A 1 -8.60 -13.54 -25.09
N SER A 2 -7.82 -13.28 -26.15
CA SER A 2 -7.47 -14.27 -27.16
C SER A 2 -6.25 -15.05 -26.68
N TYR A 3 -6.44 -16.33 -26.44
CA TYR A 3 -5.35 -17.28 -26.23
C TYR A 3 -4.61 -17.45 -27.55
N PHE A 4 -3.39 -16.91 -27.66
CA PHE A 4 -2.47 -17.29 -28.71
C PHE A 4 -1.98 -18.71 -28.41
N VAL A 5 -2.50 -19.69 -29.12
CA VAL A 5 -1.97 -21.05 -29.12
C VAL A 5 -0.63 -21.02 -29.86
N CYS A 6 0.48 -21.19 -29.14
CA CYS A 6 1.80 -21.28 -29.72
C CYS A 6 1.98 -22.65 -30.43
N GLU A 7 1.91 -22.68 -31.75
CA GLU A 7 2.02 -23.89 -32.55
C GLU A 7 3.44 -24.46 -32.70
N ASN A 8 4.47 -23.82 -32.10
CA ASN A 8 5.85 -24.31 -32.30
C ASN A 8 6.73 -24.04 -31.06
N LYS A 9 7.58 -25.00 -30.66
CA LYS A 9 8.53 -24.91 -29.53
C LYS A 9 9.41 -23.65 -29.60
N ARG A 10 9.83 -23.21 -30.77
CA ARG A 10 10.66 -22.02 -30.97
C ARG A 10 9.91 -20.72 -30.61
N THR A 11 8.64 -20.64 -30.95
CA THR A 11 7.75 -19.52 -30.60
C THR A 11 7.46 -19.48 -29.10
N LEU A 12 7.34 -20.64 -28.46
CA LEU A 12 7.17 -20.74 -27.00
C LEU A 12 8.40 -20.21 -26.25
N TYR A 13 9.62 -20.55 -26.67
CA TYR A 13 10.85 -20.03 -26.08
C TYR A 13 11.00 -18.51 -26.24
N LEU A 14 10.63 -17.96 -27.40
CA LEU A 14 10.61 -16.53 -27.64
C LEU A 14 9.57 -15.81 -26.74
N CYS A 15 8.39 -16.36 -26.58
CA CYS A 15 7.35 -15.82 -25.69
C CYS A 15 7.78 -15.86 -24.22
N ILE A 16 8.42 -16.94 -23.78
CA ILE A 16 8.94 -17.07 -22.40
C ILE A 16 10.09 -16.08 -22.18
N GLY A 17 11.05 -16.01 -23.10
CA GLY A 17 12.15 -15.05 -23.02
C GLY A 17 11.66 -13.59 -22.98
N PHE A 18 10.68 -13.25 -23.81
CA PHE A 18 10.08 -11.93 -23.84
C PHE A 18 9.34 -11.57 -22.53
N LYS A 19 8.60 -12.54 -21.95
CA LYS A 19 7.97 -12.36 -20.63
C LYS A 19 9.00 -12.14 -19.53
N ILE A 20 10.09 -12.88 -19.52
CA ILE A 20 11.16 -12.72 -18.52
C ILE A 20 11.78 -11.32 -18.63
N VAL A 21 12.10 -10.87 -19.85
CA VAL A 21 12.68 -9.53 -20.08
C VAL A 21 11.71 -8.43 -19.63
N ILE A 22 10.43 -8.53 -19.98
CA ILE A 22 9.42 -7.55 -19.56
C ILE A 22 9.32 -7.54 -18.04
N ASN A 23 9.21 -8.68 -17.39
CA ASN A 23 9.12 -8.74 -15.92
C ASN A 23 10.36 -8.12 -15.26
N THR A 24 11.56 -8.40 -15.76
CA THR A 24 12.80 -7.81 -15.25
C THR A 24 12.81 -6.28 -15.41
N ILE A 25 12.32 -5.75 -16.53
CA ILE A 25 12.22 -4.30 -16.75
C ILE A 25 11.20 -3.68 -15.80
N LEU A 26 10.03 -4.30 -15.62
CA LEU A 26 9.01 -3.83 -14.72
C LEU A 26 9.48 -3.80 -13.26
N GLU A 27 10.14 -4.86 -12.79
CA GLU A 27 10.74 -4.93 -11.45
C GLU A 27 11.80 -3.83 -11.23
N ARG A 28 12.66 -3.59 -12.23
CA ARG A 28 13.64 -2.49 -12.18
C ARG A 28 12.96 -1.13 -12.09
N ARG A 29 11.89 -0.92 -12.86
CA ARG A 29 11.12 0.33 -12.86
C ARG A 29 10.48 0.58 -11.50
N LYS A 30 9.80 -0.41 -10.93
CA LYS A 30 9.19 -0.33 -9.60
C LYS A 30 10.22 0.01 -8.51
N LYS A 31 11.35 -0.71 -8.52
CA LYS A 31 12.44 -0.45 -7.58
C LYS A 31 12.99 0.97 -7.70
N MET A 32 13.05 1.51 -8.92
CA MET A 32 13.47 2.88 -9.14
C MET A 32 12.43 3.88 -8.64
N GLU A 33 11.14 3.60 -8.82
CA GLU A 33 10.04 4.43 -8.34
C GLU A 33 10.05 4.54 -6.81
N SER A 34 10.18 3.41 -6.11
CA SER A 34 10.30 3.41 -4.65
C SER A 34 11.59 4.09 -4.15
N TYR A 35 12.69 3.91 -4.86
CA TYR A 35 13.95 4.60 -4.55
C TYR A 35 13.78 6.12 -4.65
N ASN A 36 13.20 6.62 -5.74
CA ASN A 36 12.97 8.06 -5.96
C ASN A 36 12.02 8.62 -4.89
N ARG A 37 10.92 7.91 -4.59
CA ARG A 37 9.98 8.32 -3.54
C ARG A 37 10.66 8.49 -2.18
N LEU A 38 11.56 7.58 -1.80
CA LEU A 38 12.32 7.72 -0.56
C LEU A 38 13.19 8.99 -0.56
N LEU A 39 13.85 9.29 -1.67
CA LEU A 39 14.67 10.51 -1.80
C LEU A 39 13.83 11.78 -1.73
N GLU A 40 12.67 11.82 -2.40
CA GLU A 40 11.73 12.95 -2.39
C GLU A 40 11.27 13.30 -0.98
N HIS A 41 11.18 12.29 -0.10
CA HIS A 41 10.82 12.45 1.31
C HIS A 41 12.03 12.50 2.26
N ASN A 42 13.23 12.81 1.77
CA ASN A 42 14.47 12.90 2.56
C ASN A 42 14.83 11.61 3.33
N ILE A 43 14.40 10.46 2.84
CA ILE A 43 14.70 9.16 3.43
C ILE A 43 15.86 8.51 2.70
N LYS A 44 16.97 8.26 3.42
CA LYS A 44 18.11 7.53 2.84
C LYS A 44 17.70 6.13 2.40
N PRO A 45 17.79 5.78 1.10
CA PRO A 45 17.41 4.45 0.62
C PRO A 45 18.29 3.35 1.20
N SER A 46 17.68 2.19 1.50
CA SER A 46 18.36 0.93 1.79
C SER A 46 17.57 -0.20 1.17
N MET A 47 18.17 -1.39 1.03
CA MET A 47 17.49 -2.54 0.43
C MET A 47 16.18 -2.87 1.15
N GLN A 48 16.17 -2.83 2.48
CA GLN A 48 14.97 -3.09 3.30
C GLN A 48 13.91 -2.00 3.11
N ARG A 49 14.29 -0.71 3.14
CA ARG A 49 13.36 0.41 2.92
C ARG A 49 12.75 0.39 1.53
N ILE A 50 13.54 0.11 0.50
CA ILE A 50 13.05 -0.01 -0.87
C ILE A 50 12.06 -1.17 -1.00
N ALA A 51 12.36 -2.33 -0.40
CA ALA A 51 11.48 -3.50 -0.43
C ALA A 51 10.14 -3.22 0.28
N ILE A 52 10.17 -2.57 1.45
CA ILE A 52 8.96 -2.20 2.20
C ILE A 52 8.13 -1.17 1.41
N MET A 53 8.78 -0.16 0.81
CA MET A 53 8.08 0.84 0.00
C MET A 53 7.48 0.21 -1.27
N ASN A 54 8.21 -0.67 -1.96
CA ASN A 54 7.69 -1.43 -3.10
C ASN A 54 6.43 -2.20 -2.71
N TYR A 55 6.47 -2.92 -1.58
CA TYR A 55 5.35 -3.70 -1.10
C TYR A 55 4.12 -2.81 -0.86
N LEU A 56 4.28 -1.66 -0.20
CA LEU A 56 3.18 -0.72 0.04
C LEU A 56 2.59 -0.17 -1.26
N MET A 57 3.44 0.19 -2.24
CA MET A 57 2.98 0.76 -3.51
C MET A 57 2.27 -0.28 -4.39
N GLU A 58 2.64 -1.55 -4.29
CA GLU A 58 2.03 -2.64 -5.06
C GLU A 58 0.73 -3.15 -4.44
N HIS A 59 0.67 -3.21 -3.12
CA HIS A 59 -0.43 -3.80 -2.37
C HIS A 59 -1.29 -2.70 -1.73
N LYS A 60 -2.29 -2.22 -2.47
CA LYS A 60 -3.27 -1.25 -1.97
C LYS A 60 -4.29 -1.91 -1.02
N THR A 61 -3.80 -2.68 -0.08
CA THR A 61 -4.61 -3.42 0.90
C THR A 61 -4.49 -2.86 2.30
N HIS A 62 -3.74 -1.77 2.45
CA HIS A 62 -3.43 -1.13 3.73
C HIS A 62 -2.84 -2.12 4.73
N PRO A 63 -1.67 -2.73 4.42
CA PRO A 63 -1.11 -3.78 5.25
C PRO A 63 -0.63 -3.25 6.60
N SER A 64 -0.65 -4.12 7.61
CA SER A 64 0.03 -3.93 8.88
C SER A 64 1.53 -4.23 8.77
N ALA A 65 2.30 -3.81 9.77
CA ALA A 65 3.73 -4.13 9.82
C ALA A 65 3.99 -5.65 9.88
N ASP A 66 3.12 -6.41 10.53
CA ASP A 66 3.23 -7.86 10.63
C ASP A 66 2.96 -8.56 9.30
N GLU A 67 1.98 -8.10 8.51
CA GLU A 67 1.71 -8.60 7.17
C GLU A 67 2.91 -8.35 6.24
N ILE A 68 3.46 -7.13 6.23
CA ILE A 68 4.65 -6.80 5.43
C ILE A 68 5.85 -7.66 5.83
N TYR A 69 6.08 -7.84 7.13
CA TYR A 69 7.16 -8.70 7.62
C TYR A 69 6.98 -10.15 7.14
N THR A 70 5.77 -10.69 7.26
CA THR A 70 5.47 -12.08 6.88
C THR A 70 5.76 -12.33 5.40
N GLU A 71 5.39 -11.38 4.53
CA GLU A 71 5.60 -11.48 3.09
C GLU A 71 7.07 -11.28 2.67
N LEU A 72 7.78 -10.35 3.30
CA LEU A 72 9.14 -10.00 2.88
C LEU A 72 10.23 -10.87 3.54
N SER A 73 10.00 -11.39 4.75
CA SER A 73 11.02 -12.13 5.51
C SER A 73 11.56 -13.39 4.80
N PRO A 74 10.78 -14.17 4.00
CA PRO A 74 11.33 -15.31 3.28
C PRO A 74 12.40 -14.94 2.25
N SER A 75 12.28 -13.76 1.62
CA SER A 75 13.24 -13.24 0.64
C SER A 75 14.34 -12.38 1.24
N MET A 76 14.18 -11.95 2.49
CA MET A 76 15.09 -11.04 3.22
C MET A 76 15.39 -11.56 4.64
N PRO A 77 16.27 -12.57 4.81
CA PRO A 77 16.51 -13.19 6.11
C PRO A 77 17.04 -12.22 7.20
N THR A 78 17.62 -11.09 6.80
CA THR A 78 18.10 -10.05 7.72
C THR A 78 17.02 -9.05 8.16
N LEU A 79 15.81 -9.16 7.62
CA LEU A 79 14.69 -8.30 7.98
C LEU A 79 14.12 -8.76 9.33
N SER A 80 13.88 -7.81 10.24
CA SER A 80 13.19 -8.06 11.51
C SER A 80 11.86 -7.31 11.59
N LYS A 81 10.92 -7.77 12.40
CA LYS A 81 9.66 -7.05 12.67
C LYS A 81 9.91 -5.62 13.15
N THR A 82 10.87 -5.45 14.06
CA THR A 82 11.28 -4.13 14.56
C THR A 82 11.78 -3.22 13.44
N THR A 83 12.54 -3.76 12.49
CA THR A 83 13.02 -3.00 11.33
C THR A 83 11.85 -2.54 10.45
N VAL A 84 10.87 -3.42 10.18
CA VAL A 84 9.69 -3.07 9.40
C VAL A 84 8.89 -1.97 10.09
N TYR A 85 8.56 -2.14 11.38
CA TYR A 85 7.83 -1.15 12.16
C TYR A 85 8.52 0.22 12.19
N ASN A 86 9.83 0.25 12.51
CA ASN A 86 10.58 1.51 12.54
C ASN A 86 10.70 2.17 11.17
N THR A 87 10.77 1.38 10.10
CA THR A 87 10.80 1.89 8.73
C THR A 87 9.46 2.51 8.35
N LEU A 88 8.34 1.84 8.66
CA LEU A 88 6.99 2.35 8.37
C LEU A 88 6.70 3.62 9.17
N ARG A 89 7.12 3.67 10.44
CA ARG A 89 7.04 4.87 11.26
C ARG A 89 7.83 6.02 10.63
N LEU A 90 9.07 5.76 10.22
CA LEU A 90 9.87 6.76 9.50
C LEU A 90 9.18 7.24 8.22
N PHE A 91 8.56 6.35 7.45
CA PHE A 91 7.82 6.72 6.25
C PHE A 91 6.65 7.65 6.57
N SER A 92 5.93 7.38 7.66
CA SER A 92 4.84 8.23 8.11
C SER A 92 5.33 9.60 8.61
N GLU A 93 6.37 9.62 9.44
CA GLU A 93 6.98 10.86 9.96
C GLU A 93 7.51 11.78 8.86
N GLN A 94 7.99 11.20 7.75
CA GLN A 94 8.50 11.93 6.58
C GLN A 94 7.44 12.14 5.49
N GLY A 95 6.20 11.74 5.71
CA GLY A 95 5.10 11.89 4.74
C GLY A 95 5.21 10.98 3.51
N ALA A 96 6.09 9.97 3.50
CA ALA A 96 6.23 9.01 2.40
C ALA A 96 5.14 7.94 2.40
N ALA A 97 4.43 7.74 3.52
CA ALA A 97 3.25 6.90 3.66
C ALA A 97 2.32 7.49 4.72
N GLN A 98 1.05 7.10 4.71
CA GLN A 98 0.10 7.42 5.78
C GLN A 98 0.02 6.28 6.78
N MET A 99 -0.08 6.62 8.06
CA MET A 99 -0.40 5.68 9.13
C MET A 99 -1.90 5.76 9.44
N LEU A 100 -2.59 4.62 9.37
CA LEU A 100 -4.02 4.51 9.57
C LEU A 100 -4.31 3.89 10.95
N THR A 101 -5.05 4.63 11.78
CA THR A 101 -5.51 4.19 13.11
C THR A 101 -6.99 3.78 13.11
N ILE A 102 -7.53 3.44 11.93
CA ILE A 102 -8.94 3.07 11.74
C ILE A 102 -9.31 1.74 12.43
N ASP A 103 -8.37 0.80 12.51
CA ASP A 103 -8.49 -0.44 13.28
C ASP A 103 -7.86 -0.24 14.67
N GLU A 104 -8.61 -0.52 15.71
CA GLU A 104 -8.16 -0.38 17.11
C GLU A 104 -7.11 -1.43 17.51
N ARG A 105 -7.02 -2.53 16.74
CA ARG A 105 -6.12 -3.66 17.03
C ARG A 105 -4.79 -3.56 16.29
N ASN A 106 -4.80 -2.96 15.11
CA ASN A 106 -3.63 -2.92 14.24
C ASN A 106 -3.44 -1.53 13.64
N THR A 107 -2.22 -1.09 13.57
CA THR A 107 -1.82 0.06 12.76
C THR A 107 -1.58 -0.40 11.33
N ASN A 108 -2.30 0.19 10.39
CA ASN A 108 -2.19 -0.09 8.96
C ASN A 108 -1.48 1.06 8.25
N PHE A 109 -0.93 0.81 7.08
CA PHE A 109 -0.16 1.79 6.33
C PHE A 109 -0.63 1.87 4.89
N ASP A 110 -0.62 3.11 4.35
CA ASP A 110 -0.97 3.39 2.97
C ASP A 110 0.14 4.18 2.27
N ALA A 111 0.48 3.77 1.06
CA ALA A 111 1.41 4.50 0.20
C ALA A 111 0.77 5.72 -0.47
N ASP A 112 -0.56 5.78 -0.59
CA ASP A 112 -1.24 6.95 -1.12
C ASP A 112 -1.36 8.02 -0.02
N THR A 113 -0.57 9.07 -0.13
CA THR A 113 -0.57 10.20 0.82
C THR A 113 -1.51 11.33 0.42
N SER A 114 -2.26 11.18 -0.68
CA SER A 114 -3.30 12.12 -1.05
C SER A 114 -4.45 12.06 -0.04
N GLN A 115 -5.19 13.17 0.08
CA GLN A 115 -6.33 13.22 0.99
C GLN A 115 -7.48 12.38 0.44
N HIS A 116 -7.85 11.31 1.12
CA HIS A 116 -8.99 10.45 0.79
C HIS A 116 -9.57 9.82 2.06
N ALA A 117 -10.73 9.19 1.91
CA ALA A 117 -11.41 8.55 3.03
C ALA A 117 -11.18 7.03 3.01
N HIS A 118 -11.12 6.43 4.21
CA HIS A 118 -10.97 4.99 4.36
C HIS A 118 -12.23 4.36 4.97
N PHE A 119 -12.51 3.13 4.56
CA PHE A 119 -13.63 2.35 5.08
C PHE A 119 -13.14 1.03 5.66
N LEU A 120 -13.41 0.78 6.94
CA LEU A 120 -13.15 -0.49 7.60
C LEU A 120 -14.40 -1.38 7.61
N CYS A 121 -14.29 -2.56 7.05
CA CYS A 121 -15.34 -3.57 7.17
C CYS A 121 -15.28 -4.28 8.52
N LYS A 122 -16.28 -4.06 9.37
CA LYS A 122 -16.37 -4.73 10.69
C LYS A 122 -16.52 -6.25 10.62
N ARG A 123 -16.93 -6.81 9.45
CA ARG A 123 -17.13 -8.25 9.28
C ARG A 123 -15.87 -8.97 8.82
N CYS A 124 -15.13 -8.44 7.85
CA CYS A 124 -13.95 -9.10 7.29
C CYS A 124 -12.62 -8.40 7.61
N GLY A 125 -12.64 -7.28 8.33
CA GLY A 125 -11.45 -6.53 8.73
C GLY A 125 -10.73 -5.78 7.61
N ARG A 126 -11.20 -5.87 6.36
CA ARG A 126 -10.53 -5.19 5.22
C ARG A 126 -10.77 -3.70 5.25
N ILE A 127 -9.73 -2.95 4.91
CA ILE A 127 -9.77 -1.51 4.68
C ILE A 127 -9.88 -1.27 3.17
N TYR A 128 -10.61 -0.23 2.78
CA TYR A 128 -10.85 0.18 1.40
C TYR A 128 -10.74 1.70 1.29
N ASP A 129 -10.16 2.18 0.20
CA ASP A 129 -10.23 3.59 -0.17
C ASP A 129 -11.61 3.91 -0.69
N LEU A 130 -12.19 4.99 -0.22
CA LEU A 130 -13.45 5.52 -0.71
C LEU A 130 -13.18 6.68 -1.67
N LYS A 131 -13.61 6.50 -2.90
CA LYS A 131 -13.70 7.60 -3.88
C LYS A 131 -14.99 8.37 -3.62
N CYS A 132 -15.03 9.15 -2.57
CA CYS A 132 -16.19 9.98 -2.27
C CYS A 132 -15.91 11.43 -2.72
N GLN A 133 -16.93 12.07 -3.29
CA GLN A 133 -16.93 13.51 -3.59
C GLN A 133 -17.24 14.33 -2.31
N LEU A 134 -16.53 14.01 -1.23
CA LEU A 134 -16.61 14.87 -0.05
C LEU A 134 -15.79 16.12 -0.33
N GLU A 135 -16.33 17.28 0.00
CA GLU A 135 -15.55 18.50 0.13
C GLU A 135 -14.58 18.31 1.31
N MET A 136 -13.42 17.75 1.01
CA MET A 136 -12.38 17.57 2.02
C MET A 136 -11.81 18.94 2.32
N LYS A 137 -11.85 19.32 3.60
CA LYS A 137 -11.27 20.59 4.03
C LYS A 137 -9.76 20.54 3.86
N GLN A 138 -9.19 21.61 3.29
CA GLN A 138 -7.75 21.78 3.31
C GLN A 138 -7.30 21.90 4.76
N VAL A 139 -6.26 21.15 5.12
CA VAL A 139 -5.77 21.09 6.51
C VAL A 139 -4.80 22.23 6.78
N GLU A 140 -4.02 22.65 5.78
CA GLU A 140 -3.02 23.70 5.93
C GLU A 140 -3.67 25.03 6.38
N GLY A 141 -3.26 25.51 7.56
CA GLY A 141 -3.80 26.72 8.17
C GLY A 141 -5.22 26.59 8.73
N LEU A 142 -5.78 25.38 8.82
CA LEU A 142 -7.11 25.15 9.39
C LEU A 142 -7.08 25.39 10.90
N GLN A 143 -7.94 26.31 11.37
CA GLN A 143 -8.18 26.55 12.78
C GLN A 143 -9.62 26.20 13.15
N MET A 144 -9.81 25.56 14.28
CA MET A 144 -11.14 25.24 14.84
C MET A 144 -11.16 25.58 16.33
N ASP A 145 -12.07 26.45 16.74
CA ASP A 145 -12.21 26.91 18.13
C ASP A 145 -10.91 27.41 18.78
N GLY A 146 -10.03 28.04 17.98
CA GLY A 146 -8.73 28.54 18.41
C GLY A 146 -7.61 27.48 18.43
N HIS A 147 -7.90 26.26 18.03
CA HIS A 147 -6.91 25.15 17.88
C HIS A 147 -6.37 25.10 16.46
N GLU A 148 -5.06 24.93 16.32
CA GLU A 148 -4.42 24.63 15.03
C GLU A 148 -4.59 23.13 14.71
N VAL A 149 -5.15 22.84 13.53
CA VAL A 149 -5.38 21.48 13.07
C VAL A 149 -4.18 21.03 12.22
N SER A 150 -3.48 20.00 12.65
CA SER A 150 -2.34 19.44 11.91
C SER A 150 -2.73 18.29 11.00
N GLU A 151 -3.75 17.51 11.34
CA GLU A 151 -4.18 16.33 10.57
C GLU A 151 -5.70 16.16 10.61
N VAL A 152 -6.26 15.64 9.51
CA VAL A 152 -7.68 15.27 9.42
C VAL A 152 -7.79 13.89 8.79
N HIS A 153 -8.46 12.96 9.48
CA HIS A 153 -8.69 11.60 9.01
C HIS A 153 -10.19 11.36 8.79
N TYR A 154 -10.54 10.85 7.61
CA TYR A 154 -11.93 10.51 7.28
C TYR A 154 -12.09 9.00 7.32
N TYR A 155 -12.67 8.48 8.41
CA TYR A 155 -12.86 7.05 8.64
C TYR A 155 -14.34 6.66 8.67
N TYR A 156 -14.70 5.66 7.88
CA TYR A 156 -16.01 5.04 7.88
C TYR A 156 -15.90 3.58 8.32
N LYS A 157 -16.82 3.12 9.16
CA LYS A 157 -16.85 1.73 9.63
C LYS A 157 -18.23 1.11 9.34
N GLY A 158 -18.26 -0.10 8.77
CA GLY A 158 -19.53 -0.74 8.40
C GLY A 158 -19.33 -2.14 7.86
N VAL A 159 -20.17 -2.58 6.92
CA VAL A 159 -20.07 -3.89 6.24
C VAL A 159 -19.81 -3.64 4.76
N CYS A 160 -18.75 -4.23 4.20
CA CYS A 160 -18.39 -4.02 2.80
C CYS A 160 -19.36 -4.74 1.83
N LYS A 161 -19.38 -4.30 0.57
CA LYS A 161 -20.23 -4.87 -0.49
C LYS A 161 -20.09 -6.39 -0.63
N LYS A 162 -18.88 -6.93 -0.51
CA LYS A 162 -18.64 -8.39 -0.58
C LYS A 162 -19.33 -9.12 0.57
N CYS A 163 -19.21 -8.59 1.78
CA CYS A 163 -19.84 -9.19 2.96
C CYS A 163 -21.36 -9.01 2.97
N LEU A 164 -21.90 -7.92 2.41
CA LEU A 164 -23.35 -7.73 2.24
C LEU A 164 -23.94 -8.73 1.23
N ASN A 165 -23.24 -8.97 0.12
CA ASN A 165 -23.71 -9.92 -0.89
C ASN A 165 -23.72 -11.37 -0.38
N ASN A 166 -22.79 -11.75 0.51
CA ASN A 166 -22.75 -13.09 1.11
C ASN A 166 -23.85 -13.33 2.17
N ILE A 167 -24.56 -12.27 2.60
CA ILE A 167 -25.72 -12.40 3.50
C ILE A 167 -27.00 -12.72 2.71
N ARG A 168 -27.02 -12.45 1.39
CA ARG A 168 -28.22 -12.63 0.54
C ARG A 168 -28.34 -14.04 -0.07
N ILE A 169 -27.43 -14.96 0.28
CA ILE A 169 -27.36 -16.32 -0.28
C ILE A 169 -27.83 -17.37 0.75
N ASP A 170 -28.08 -16.97 1.99
CA ASP A 170 -28.68 -17.77 3.06
C ASP A 170 -30.15 -17.37 3.24
#